data_c6f6762fa4f2f2698e105d6e7bd191b5
#
_entry.id   c6f6762fa4f2f2698e105d6e7bd191b5
#
_cell.length_a   1.000
_cell.length_b   1.000
_cell.length_c   1.000
_cell.angle_alpha   90.00
_cell.angle_beta   90.00
_cell.angle_gamma   90.00
#
_symmetry.space_group_name_H-M   'P 1'
#
loop_
_entity.id
_entity.type
_entity.pdbx_description
1 polymer ?
#
loop_
_entity_poly.entity_id
_entity_poly.type
_entity_poly.pdbx_seq_one_letter_code
_entity_poly.pdbx_strand_id
1 'polypeptide(L)'
;MKATGIVRRIDDLGRVVIPKEIRKTLRIKEGTPLEIFTDREGEIILKKYSPIGELNVFAKEYAEALAQSSGMVACITDHDQVMAAAGQGSREYVGKPISKALEDAITERSSVFANGNDRSRIPVTQEQREPLYSQIMQPIISAGDTIGSVLLLGKNERDVMGESEKMLIRTASGFLGRQMEQ
;
A
#
# COMPACT_ATOMS: atom_id res chain seq x y z
N MET A 1 -24.56 4.56 -6.76
CA MET A 1 -24.12 3.43 -5.89
C MET A 1 -24.88 2.15 -6.28
N LYS A 2 -24.36 0.95 -5.96
CA LYS A 2 -25.03 -0.33 -6.26
C LYS A 2 -25.60 -0.90 -4.96
N ALA A 3 -26.93 -1.09 -4.90
CA ALA A 3 -27.59 -1.72 -3.75
C ALA A 3 -27.17 -3.19 -3.63
N THR A 4 -26.84 -3.63 -2.42
CA THR A 4 -26.47 -5.03 -2.13
C THR A 4 -27.69 -5.91 -1.82
N GLY A 5 -28.88 -5.30 -1.60
CA GLY A 5 -30.09 -5.99 -1.17
C GLY A 5 -30.05 -6.54 0.27
N ILE A 6 -28.97 -6.28 1.01
CA ILE A 6 -28.78 -6.79 2.37
C ILE A 6 -29.27 -5.75 3.37
N VAL A 7 -30.24 -6.13 4.22
CA VAL A 7 -30.72 -5.29 5.31
C VAL A 7 -30.13 -5.80 6.63
N ARG A 8 -29.66 -4.90 7.49
CA ARG A 8 -29.18 -5.17 8.84
C ARG A 8 -29.81 -4.21 9.82
N ARG A 9 -30.01 -4.68 11.05
CA ARG A 9 -30.50 -3.85 12.15
C ARG A 9 -29.34 -3.39 13.02
N ILE A 10 -29.46 -2.19 13.56
CA ILE A 10 -28.58 -1.69 14.60
C ILE A 10 -28.96 -2.41 15.90
N ASP A 11 -27.98 -2.93 16.64
CA ASP A 11 -28.20 -3.56 17.93
C ASP A 11 -28.34 -2.51 19.07
N ASP A 12 -28.60 -2.99 20.29
CA ASP A 12 -28.75 -2.17 21.50
C ASP A 12 -27.49 -1.39 21.90
N LEU A 13 -26.33 -1.79 21.38
CA LEU A 13 -25.06 -1.10 21.56
C LEU A 13 -24.71 -0.16 20.38
N GLY A 14 -25.64 0.05 19.45
CA GLY A 14 -25.43 0.93 18.30
C GLY A 14 -24.55 0.32 17.20
N ARG A 15 -24.34 -1.01 17.17
CA ARG A 15 -23.46 -1.68 16.19
C ARG A 15 -24.25 -2.22 15.01
N VAL A 16 -23.62 -2.15 13.83
CA VAL A 16 -24.11 -2.82 12.61
C VAL A 16 -23.10 -3.87 12.17
N VAL A 17 -23.55 -5.10 11.97
CA VAL A 17 -22.70 -6.18 11.47
C VAL A 17 -22.55 -6.07 9.96
N ILE A 18 -21.34 -5.86 9.48
CA ILE A 18 -21.00 -5.92 8.05
C ILE A 18 -20.93 -7.41 7.64
N PRO A 19 -21.77 -7.86 6.69
CA PRO A 19 -21.81 -9.26 6.26
C PRO A 19 -20.46 -9.75 5.73
N LYS A 20 -20.18 -11.04 5.94
CA LYS A 20 -18.92 -11.68 5.52
C LYS A 20 -18.67 -11.52 4.02
N GLU A 21 -19.70 -11.60 3.20
CA GLU A 21 -19.63 -11.45 1.75
C GLU A 21 -19.17 -10.03 1.35
N ILE A 22 -19.72 -9.00 2.01
CA ILE A 22 -19.30 -7.59 1.79
C ILE A 22 -17.88 -7.40 2.26
N ARG A 23 -17.54 -7.89 3.47
CA ARG A 23 -16.18 -7.81 4.00
C ARG A 23 -15.17 -8.47 3.06
N LYS A 24 -15.50 -9.65 2.52
CA LYS A 24 -14.65 -10.37 1.57
C LYS A 24 -14.47 -9.59 0.25
N THR A 25 -15.57 -9.08 -0.31
CA THR A 25 -15.54 -8.31 -1.57
C THR A 25 -14.75 -7.02 -1.43
N LEU A 26 -14.90 -6.32 -0.31
CA LEU A 26 -14.22 -5.05 -0.02
C LEU A 26 -12.88 -5.25 0.71
N ARG A 27 -12.45 -6.50 0.96
CA ARG A 27 -11.23 -6.85 1.71
C ARG A 27 -11.15 -6.17 3.08
N ILE A 28 -12.28 -6.10 3.78
CA ILE A 28 -12.35 -5.60 5.15
C ILE A 28 -12.07 -6.76 6.10
N LYS A 29 -11.00 -6.67 6.88
CA LYS A 29 -10.60 -7.65 7.90
C LYS A 29 -10.99 -7.15 9.29
N GLU A 30 -10.87 -8.02 10.28
CA GLU A 30 -10.91 -7.62 11.69
C GLU A 30 -9.78 -6.61 11.95
N GLY A 31 -10.08 -5.53 12.67
CA GLY A 31 -9.14 -4.44 12.92
C GLY A 31 -8.97 -3.42 11.78
N THR A 32 -9.55 -3.66 10.58
CA THR A 32 -9.50 -2.66 9.51
C THR A 32 -10.19 -1.37 9.94
N PRO A 33 -9.49 -0.23 10.01
CA PRO A 33 -10.11 1.04 10.36
C PRO A 33 -11.04 1.50 9.25
N LEU A 34 -12.24 1.95 9.64
CA LEU A 34 -13.23 2.48 8.73
C LEU A 34 -13.59 3.90 9.16
N GLU A 35 -13.54 4.81 8.22
CA GLU A 35 -14.04 6.17 8.39
C GLU A 35 -15.51 6.23 8.05
N ILE A 36 -16.28 6.95 8.87
CA ILE A 36 -17.73 7.07 8.76
C ILE A 36 -18.06 8.46 8.21
N PHE A 37 -18.71 8.50 7.07
CA PHE A 37 -19.25 9.71 6.47
C PHE A 37 -20.78 9.68 6.55
N THR A 38 -21.37 10.84 6.66
CA THR A 38 -22.81 11.05 6.52
C THR A 38 -23.07 12.06 5.41
N ASP A 39 -24.12 11.87 4.65
CA ASP A 39 -24.56 12.86 3.67
C ASP A 39 -25.90 13.51 4.06
N ARG A 40 -26.35 14.45 3.21
CA ARG A 40 -27.60 15.20 3.46
C ARG A 40 -28.87 14.38 3.20
N GLU A 41 -28.74 13.24 2.52
CA GLU A 41 -29.83 12.33 2.19
C GLU A 41 -30.03 11.27 3.29
N GLY A 42 -29.22 11.32 4.36
CA GLY A 42 -29.30 10.40 5.49
C GLY A 42 -28.57 9.08 5.26
N GLU A 43 -27.68 9.02 4.29
CA GLU A 43 -26.81 7.85 4.07
C GLU A 43 -25.64 7.85 5.07
N ILE A 44 -25.28 6.65 5.53
CA ILE A 44 -24.03 6.39 6.27
C ILE A 44 -23.09 5.65 5.34
N ILE A 45 -21.97 6.25 5.03
CA ILE A 45 -20.97 5.71 4.11
C ILE A 45 -19.75 5.31 4.92
N LEU A 46 -19.37 4.03 4.84
CA LEU A 46 -18.14 3.51 5.42
C LEU A 46 -17.06 3.41 4.34
N LYS A 47 -15.94 4.06 4.56
CA LYS A 47 -14.76 3.94 3.71
C LYS A 47 -13.61 3.35 4.49
N LYS A 48 -12.76 2.56 3.85
CA LYS A 48 -11.50 2.18 4.50
C LYS A 48 -10.67 3.42 4.74
N TYR A 49 -10.24 3.58 5.96
CA TYR A 49 -9.29 4.63 6.31
C TYR A 49 -7.89 4.21 5.85
N SER A 50 -7.28 5.02 5.02
CA SER A 50 -5.90 4.86 4.56
C SER A 50 -5.14 6.15 4.88
N PRO A 51 -4.30 6.16 5.92
CA PRO A 51 -3.50 7.34 6.25
C PRO A 51 -2.70 7.84 5.04
N ILE A 52 -2.06 6.93 4.31
CA ILE A 52 -1.30 7.28 3.09
C ILE A 52 -2.21 7.85 1.99
N GLY A 53 -3.49 7.45 1.97
CA GLY A 53 -4.48 7.99 1.03
C GLY A 53 -4.74 9.48 1.21
N GLU A 54 -4.66 10.01 2.42
CA GLU A 54 -4.79 11.44 2.71
C GLU A 54 -3.59 12.24 2.17
N LEU A 55 -2.42 11.62 2.06
CA LEU A 55 -1.20 12.20 1.51
C LEU A 55 -0.99 11.89 0.01
N ASN A 56 -2.04 11.62 -0.74
CA ASN A 56 -1.93 11.11 -2.12
C ASN A 56 -1.05 12.00 -3.02
N VAL A 57 -1.17 13.32 -2.95
CA VAL A 57 -0.33 14.26 -3.70
C VAL A 57 1.13 14.13 -3.25
N PHE A 58 1.35 14.11 -1.96
CA PHE A 58 2.67 14.01 -1.35
C PHE A 58 3.35 12.65 -1.64
N ALA A 59 2.59 11.55 -1.56
CA ALA A 59 3.10 10.22 -1.91
C ALA A 59 3.55 10.16 -3.38
N LYS A 60 2.84 10.85 -4.28
CA LYS A 60 3.22 10.93 -5.69
C LYS A 60 4.53 11.70 -5.87
N GLU A 61 4.63 12.90 -5.30
CA GLU A 61 5.85 13.72 -5.37
C GLU A 61 7.06 13.00 -4.78
N TYR A 62 6.83 12.26 -3.69
CA TYR A 62 7.89 11.49 -3.04
C TYR A 62 8.33 10.29 -3.88
N ALA A 63 7.38 9.58 -4.51
CA ALA A 63 7.71 8.50 -5.45
C ALA A 63 8.49 9.02 -6.66
N GLU A 64 8.14 10.21 -7.18
CA GLU A 64 8.85 10.88 -8.27
C GLU A 64 10.29 11.22 -7.86
N ALA A 65 10.50 11.80 -6.67
CA ALA A 65 11.83 12.09 -6.14
C ALA A 65 12.69 10.84 -5.96
N LEU A 66 12.11 9.75 -5.42
CA LEU A 66 12.80 8.47 -5.27
C LEU A 66 13.20 7.86 -6.62
N ALA A 67 12.28 7.87 -7.59
CA ALA A 67 12.55 7.35 -8.93
C ALA A 67 13.63 8.16 -9.65
N GLN A 68 13.60 9.48 -9.52
CA GLN A 68 14.62 10.37 -10.09
C GLN A 68 16.00 10.13 -9.47
N SER A 69 16.06 9.97 -8.15
CA SER A 69 17.31 9.78 -7.42
C SER A 69 17.94 8.40 -7.64
N SER A 70 17.12 7.35 -7.79
CA SER A 70 17.59 5.97 -7.95
C SER A 70 17.70 5.52 -9.41
N GLY A 71 17.00 6.20 -10.34
CA GLY A 71 16.83 5.74 -11.73
C GLY A 71 15.92 4.53 -11.89
N MET A 72 15.27 4.07 -10.82
CA MET A 72 14.43 2.87 -10.76
C MET A 72 12.95 3.21 -10.63
N VAL A 73 12.09 2.20 -10.71
CA VAL A 73 10.67 2.40 -10.38
C VAL A 73 10.51 2.47 -8.87
N ALA A 74 9.91 3.56 -8.39
CA ALA A 74 9.53 3.71 -7.00
C ALA A 74 8.03 3.52 -6.83
N CYS A 75 7.60 2.78 -5.81
CA CYS A 75 6.19 2.60 -5.46
C CYS A 75 5.96 2.91 -3.98
N ILE A 76 4.82 3.50 -3.68
CA ILE A 76 4.30 3.70 -2.32
C ILE A 76 2.94 3.02 -2.26
N THR A 77 2.72 2.18 -1.26
CA THR A 77 1.49 1.41 -1.11
C THR A 77 0.86 1.67 0.25
N ASP A 78 -0.44 1.50 0.34
CA ASP A 78 -1.12 1.18 1.60
C ASP A 78 -1.21 -0.35 1.79
N HIS A 79 -2.13 -0.83 2.63
CA HIS A 79 -2.38 -2.26 2.84
C HIS A 79 -3.15 -2.95 1.71
N ASP A 80 -3.73 -2.21 0.78
CA ASP A 80 -4.63 -2.75 -0.24
C ASP A 80 -4.13 -2.54 -1.67
N GLN A 81 -3.50 -1.38 -1.94
CA GLN A 81 -3.17 -0.98 -3.30
C GLN A 81 -1.91 -0.11 -3.39
N VAL A 82 -1.41 0.04 -4.60
CA VAL A 82 -0.33 0.98 -4.90
C VAL A 82 -0.92 2.39 -5.02
N MET A 83 -0.58 3.25 -4.07
CA MET A 83 -1.08 4.63 -3.99
C MET A 83 -0.38 5.56 -4.97
N ALA A 84 0.93 5.41 -5.09
CA ALA A 84 1.75 6.18 -6.01
C ALA A 84 2.85 5.32 -6.61
N ALA A 85 3.20 5.60 -7.86
CA ALA A 85 4.38 5.02 -8.50
C ALA A 85 4.97 5.99 -9.50
N ALA A 86 6.31 5.99 -9.64
CA ALA A 86 7.06 6.82 -10.56
C ALA A 86 8.24 6.04 -11.17
N GLY A 87 8.79 6.55 -12.26
CA GLY A 87 9.83 5.89 -13.03
C GLY A 87 9.31 5.19 -14.28
N GLN A 88 10.23 4.61 -15.07
CA GLN A 88 9.88 3.98 -16.34
C GLN A 88 9.04 2.72 -16.14
N GLY A 89 7.82 2.69 -16.67
CA GLY A 89 6.89 1.58 -16.52
C GLY A 89 6.07 1.59 -15.23
N SER A 90 6.08 2.69 -14.46
CA SER A 90 5.33 2.82 -13.20
C SER A 90 3.81 2.76 -13.37
N ARG A 91 3.28 3.10 -14.56
CA ARG A 91 1.82 3.12 -14.83
C ARG A 91 1.14 1.77 -14.64
N GLU A 92 1.90 0.69 -14.72
CA GLU A 92 1.37 -0.66 -14.52
C GLU A 92 1.05 -0.98 -13.06
N TYR A 93 1.53 -0.17 -12.10
CA TYR A 93 1.35 -0.40 -10.67
C TYR A 93 0.26 0.46 -10.05
N VAL A 94 0.16 1.74 -10.42
CA VAL A 94 -0.73 2.72 -9.77
C VAL A 94 -2.17 2.26 -9.72
N GLY A 95 -2.80 2.32 -8.53
CA GLY A 95 -4.20 1.97 -8.31
C GLY A 95 -4.48 0.46 -8.33
N LYS A 96 -3.45 -0.37 -8.57
CA LYS A 96 -3.64 -1.82 -8.57
C LYS A 96 -3.54 -2.42 -7.17
N PRO A 97 -4.34 -3.48 -6.91
CA PRO A 97 -4.26 -4.21 -5.65
C PRO A 97 -2.88 -4.82 -5.45
N ILE A 98 -2.32 -4.68 -4.25
CA ILE A 98 -1.06 -5.34 -3.89
C ILE A 98 -1.22 -6.87 -3.85
N SER A 99 -0.11 -7.59 -4.02
CA SER A 99 -0.08 -9.04 -3.90
C SER A 99 -0.28 -9.49 -2.45
N LYS A 100 -0.72 -10.72 -2.27
CA LYS A 100 -0.82 -11.32 -0.93
C LYS A 100 0.54 -11.38 -0.22
N ALA A 101 1.61 -11.69 -0.97
CA ALA A 101 2.96 -11.75 -0.42
C ALA A 101 3.43 -10.37 0.09
N LEU A 102 3.11 -9.29 -0.62
CA LEU A 102 3.44 -7.94 -0.17
C LEU A 102 2.61 -7.53 1.04
N GLU A 103 1.32 -7.87 1.06
CA GLU A 103 0.44 -7.63 2.22
C GLU A 103 0.94 -8.34 3.47
N ASP A 104 1.38 -9.60 3.34
CA ASP A 104 1.93 -10.38 4.45
C ASP A 104 3.25 -9.76 4.95
N ALA A 105 4.16 -9.39 4.04
CA ALA A 105 5.41 -8.72 4.40
C ALA A 105 5.19 -7.39 5.15
N ILE A 106 4.21 -6.57 4.72
CA ILE A 106 3.83 -5.34 5.44
C ILE A 106 3.33 -5.68 6.85
N THR A 107 2.42 -6.64 6.94
CA THR A 107 1.81 -7.05 8.22
C THR A 107 2.84 -7.60 9.19
N GLU A 108 3.79 -8.40 8.71
CA GLU A 108 4.88 -8.99 9.49
C GLU A 108 6.04 -8.02 9.75
N ARG A 109 5.96 -6.78 9.25
CA ARG A 109 7.02 -5.76 9.35
C ARG A 109 8.35 -6.23 8.72
N SER A 110 8.27 -7.14 7.78
CA SER A 110 9.42 -7.71 7.10
C SER A 110 9.89 -6.79 5.97
N SER A 111 11.21 -6.64 5.82
CA SER A 111 11.81 -5.93 4.70
C SER A 111 12.31 -6.92 3.65
N VAL A 112 12.24 -6.54 2.38
CA VAL A 112 12.77 -7.34 1.26
C VAL A 112 13.99 -6.61 0.67
N PHE A 113 15.04 -7.37 0.42
CA PHE A 113 16.19 -6.93 -0.35
C PHE A 113 16.67 -8.08 -1.23
N ALA A 114 16.57 -7.90 -2.53
CA ALA A 114 16.91 -8.95 -3.50
C ALA A 114 17.52 -8.37 -4.78
N ASN A 115 18.55 -9.01 -5.29
CA ASN A 115 19.23 -8.70 -6.56
C ASN A 115 19.41 -9.96 -7.40
N GLY A 116 19.40 -9.82 -8.73
CA GLY A 116 19.79 -10.85 -9.67
C GLY A 116 19.04 -12.18 -9.48
N ASN A 117 19.76 -13.22 -9.12
CA ASN A 117 19.22 -14.57 -8.94
C ASN A 117 18.60 -14.84 -7.57
N ASP A 118 18.55 -13.85 -6.69
CA ASP A 118 17.90 -13.98 -5.39
C ASP A 118 16.39 -14.25 -5.57
N ARG A 119 15.89 -15.28 -4.91
CA ARG A 119 14.49 -15.70 -4.98
C ARG A 119 13.58 -15.04 -3.92
N SER A 120 14.13 -14.19 -3.07
CA SER A 120 13.37 -13.49 -2.02
C SER A 120 12.48 -12.35 -2.56
N ARG A 121 12.50 -12.07 -3.86
CA ARG A 121 11.60 -11.11 -4.49
C ARG A 121 10.14 -11.55 -4.37
N ILE A 122 9.29 -10.59 -4.09
CA ILE A 122 7.85 -10.80 -3.99
C ILE A 122 7.13 -9.97 -5.05
N PRO A 123 6.02 -10.47 -5.63
CA PRO A 123 5.21 -9.68 -6.55
C PRO A 123 4.68 -8.43 -5.84
N VAL A 124 4.68 -7.29 -6.52
CA VAL A 124 4.11 -6.04 -5.97
C VAL A 124 2.59 -6.07 -6.09
N THR A 125 2.07 -6.45 -7.27
CA THR A 125 0.63 -6.52 -7.54
C THR A 125 0.18 -7.95 -7.83
N GLN A 126 -1.11 -8.22 -7.68
CA GLN A 126 -1.69 -9.55 -7.96
C GLN A 126 -1.58 -9.95 -9.44
N GLU A 127 -1.54 -8.97 -10.33
CA GLU A 127 -1.50 -9.18 -11.77
C GLU A 127 -0.10 -9.07 -12.36
N GLN A 128 0.92 -8.88 -11.53
CA GLN A 128 2.30 -8.73 -12.01
C GLN A 128 2.75 -9.98 -12.76
N ARG A 129 3.06 -9.83 -14.04
CA ARG A 129 3.52 -10.91 -14.92
C ARG A 129 5.01 -10.87 -15.16
N GLU A 130 5.59 -9.67 -15.21
CA GLU A 130 7.02 -9.51 -15.47
C GLU A 130 7.83 -9.68 -14.19
N PRO A 131 8.88 -10.51 -14.22
CA PRO A 131 9.77 -10.67 -13.10
C PRO A 131 10.57 -9.38 -12.87
N LEU A 132 10.83 -9.06 -11.61
CA LEU A 132 11.77 -8.02 -11.23
C LEU A 132 13.19 -8.59 -11.22
N TYR A 133 14.18 -7.79 -11.61
CA TYR A 133 15.59 -8.15 -11.47
C TYR A 133 16.09 -7.87 -10.06
N SER A 134 15.70 -6.71 -9.51
CA SER A 134 16.05 -6.33 -8.15
C SER A 134 14.85 -5.70 -7.43
N GLN A 135 14.84 -5.76 -6.12
CA GLN A 135 13.77 -5.24 -5.28
C GLN A 135 14.27 -4.86 -3.90
N ILE A 136 13.88 -3.67 -3.46
CA ILE A 136 13.88 -3.31 -2.03
C ILE A 136 12.44 -2.96 -1.64
N MET A 137 12.00 -3.47 -0.51
CA MET A 137 10.75 -3.09 0.12
C MET A 137 11.00 -2.82 1.61
N GLN A 138 10.46 -1.71 2.11
CA GLN A 138 10.48 -1.34 3.51
C GLN A 138 9.07 -0.97 3.97
N PRO A 139 8.55 -1.56 5.05
CA PRO A 139 7.28 -1.16 5.64
C PRO A 139 7.33 0.29 6.14
N ILE A 140 6.21 1.00 6.03
CA ILE A 140 6.01 2.31 6.65
C ILE A 140 5.32 2.08 7.98
N ILE A 141 5.93 2.56 9.05
CA ILE A 141 5.42 2.43 10.42
C ILE A 141 5.08 3.81 10.95
N SER A 142 3.87 3.99 11.44
CA SER A 142 3.37 5.22 12.07
C SER A 142 2.68 4.87 13.38
N ALA A 143 3.01 5.58 14.46
CA ALA A 143 2.47 5.35 15.81
C ALA A 143 2.48 3.87 16.26
N GLY A 144 3.45 3.10 15.79
CA GLY A 144 3.60 1.68 16.11
C GLY A 144 2.88 0.72 15.18
N ASP A 145 2.04 1.19 14.27
CA ASP A 145 1.32 0.38 13.30
C ASP A 145 1.93 0.48 11.90
N THR A 146 1.89 -0.62 11.13
CA THR A 146 2.22 -0.57 9.71
C THR A 146 1.07 0.08 8.95
N ILE A 147 1.37 1.02 8.07
CA ILE A 147 0.37 1.74 7.27
C ILE A 147 0.53 1.52 5.77
N GLY A 148 1.60 0.85 5.36
CA GLY A 148 1.92 0.54 3.97
C GLY A 148 3.38 0.22 3.77
N SER A 149 3.89 0.46 2.55
CA SER A 149 5.29 0.22 2.21
C SER A 149 5.84 1.18 1.16
N VAL A 150 7.16 1.32 1.14
CA VAL A 150 7.92 1.96 0.06
C VAL A 150 8.75 0.89 -0.63
N LEU A 151 8.76 0.92 -1.97
CA LEU A 151 9.51 -0.03 -2.78
C LEU A 151 10.36 0.69 -3.82
N LEU A 152 11.54 0.12 -4.10
CA LEU A 152 12.29 0.33 -5.34
C LEU A 152 12.32 -0.98 -6.13
N LEU A 153 12.12 -0.87 -7.43
CA LEU A 153 11.99 -2.00 -8.34
C LEU A 153 12.94 -1.81 -9.53
N GLY A 154 13.84 -2.75 -9.71
CA GLY A 154 14.71 -2.84 -10.88
C GLY A 154 14.19 -3.90 -11.85
N LYS A 155 14.09 -3.54 -13.13
CA LYS A 155 13.56 -4.41 -14.18
C LYS A 155 14.66 -5.04 -15.04
N ASN A 156 15.85 -4.45 -15.02
CA ASN A 156 16.95 -4.85 -15.88
C ASN A 156 18.14 -5.35 -15.06
N GLU A 157 19.05 -6.10 -15.68
CA GLU A 157 20.28 -6.61 -15.06
C GLU A 157 21.21 -5.50 -14.54
N ARG A 158 21.08 -4.28 -15.08
CA ARG A 158 21.85 -3.11 -14.66
C ARG A 158 21.30 -2.45 -13.41
N ASP A 159 20.06 -2.75 -13.05
CA ASP A 159 19.35 -2.16 -11.90
C ASP A 159 19.75 -2.90 -10.61
N VAL A 160 21.06 -2.92 -10.31
CA VAL A 160 21.57 -3.53 -9.08
C VAL A 160 21.44 -2.53 -7.94
N MET A 161 20.88 -2.97 -6.84
CA MET A 161 20.65 -2.17 -5.64
C MET A 161 21.72 -2.44 -4.59
N GLY A 162 22.16 -1.38 -3.92
CA GLY A 162 23.19 -1.43 -2.89
C GLY A 162 22.78 -0.71 -1.60
N GLU A 163 23.76 -0.26 -0.84
CA GLU A 163 23.54 0.46 0.42
C GLU A 163 22.90 1.84 0.20
N SER A 164 23.16 2.48 -0.96
CA SER A 164 22.55 3.77 -1.32
C SER A 164 21.03 3.64 -1.42
N GLU A 165 20.55 2.63 -2.15
CA GLU A 165 19.13 2.36 -2.34
C GLU A 165 18.45 1.93 -1.04
N LYS A 166 19.14 1.14 -0.21
CA LYS A 166 18.66 0.79 1.14
C LYS A 166 18.50 2.03 2.02
N MET A 167 19.48 2.95 1.97
CA MET A 167 19.41 4.20 2.74
C MET A 167 18.26 5.09 2.25
N LEU A 168 18.10 5.24 0.94
CA LEU A 168 16.98 5.99 0.35
C LEU A 168 15.62 5.45 0.83
N ILE A 169 15.42 4.15 0.75
CA ILE A 169 14.15 3.51 1.16
C ILE A 169 13.91 3.63 2.65
N ARG A 170 14.94 3.43 3.49
CA ARG A 170 14.80 3.61 4.95
C ARG A 170 14.44 5.04 5.32
N THR A 171 15.09 6.01 4.68
CA THR A 171 14.78 7.44 4.89
C THR A 171 13.35 7.75 4.46
N ALA A 172 12.95 7.24 3.29
CA ALA A 172 11.60 7.41 2.76
C ALA A 172 10.52 6.84 3.70
N SER A 173 10.67 5.58 4.11
CA SER A 173 9.69 4.93 4.98
C SER A 173 9.61 5.60 6.35
N GLY A 174 10.74 5.99 6.93
CA GLY A 174 10.78 6.71 8.21
C GLY A 174 10.18 8.09 8.14
N PHE A 175 10.40 8.82 7.03
CA PHE A 175 9.81 10.14 6.83
C PHE A 175 8.28 10.05 6.63
N LEU A 176 7.81 9.14 5.77
CA LEU A 176 6.38 8.94 5.55
C LEU A 176 5.67 8.51 6.84
N GLY A 177 6.27 7.62 7.64
CA GLY A 177 5.71 7.23 8.92
C GLY A 177 5.50 8.42 9.86
N ARG A 178 6.49 9.30 10.00
CA ARG A 178 6.40 10.49 10.86
C ARG A 178 5.40 11.53 10.36
N GLN A 179 5.24 11.68 9.05
CA GLN A 179 4.24 12.61 8.49
C GLN A 179 2.81 12.20 8.85
N MET A 180 2.59 10.91 9.13
CA MET A 180 1.29 10.36 9.50
C MET A 180 1.04 10.37 11.02
N GLU A 181 1.99 10.80 11.82
CA GLU A 181 1.85 10.96 13.29
C GLU A 181 1.35 12.36 13.67
N GLN A 182 1.24 13.28 12.69
CA GLN A 182 0.76 14.66 12.91
C GLN A 182 -0.74 14.76 12.66
#